data_d552f3640777f57e9e0665153f240971
#
_entry.id   d552f3640777f57e9e0665153f240971
#
_cell.length_a   1.000
_cell.length_b   1.000
_cell.length_c   1.000
_cell.angle_alpha   90.00
_cell.angle_beta   90.00
_cell.angle_gamma   90.00
#
_symmetry.space_group_name_H-M   'P 1'
#
loop_
_entity.id
_entity.type
_entity.pdbx_description
1 polymer ?
#
loop_
_entity_poly.entity_id
_entity_poly.type
_entity_poly.pdbx_seq_one_letter_code
_entity_poly.pdbx_strand_id
1 'polypeptide(L)'
;MRTRLLIGSIMVFMATGALGFGTVACGKKQPPKEPMITETVSDAGPEDAAPPEPPKPKSLYERLGNKEGITKVVDAFIKNLVGNDIVKKRFAKLSKEKVEKFRNNLIDQICKESGGDCEYTGKTMKDAHKGMKITEAEWNATVSALKAALDENKVGENEQNDLIAAVAPMKDDIVEVKPKAKK
;
A
#
# COMPACT_ATOMS: atom_id res chain seq x y z
N MET A 1 -37.58 14.91 24.88
CA MET A 1 -37.64 16.35 24.53
C MET A 1 -36.67 16.63 23.41
N ARG A 2 -37.25 16.85 22.25
CA ARG A 2 -37.02 17.84 21.18
C ARG A 2 -35.59 17.88 20.61
N THR A 3 -35.33 17.15 19.52
CA THR A 3 -35.34 17.59 18.10
C THR A 3 -34.72 18.98 17.87
N ARG A 4 -33.60 19.04 17.13
CA ARG A 4 -33.36 20.06 16.10
C ARG A 4 -32.49 19.54 14.96
N LEU A 5 -33.17 19.32 13.87
CA LEU A 5 -32.72 19.23 12.49
C LEU A 5 -32.27 20.64 12.05
N LEU A 6 -31.12 20.77 11.40
CA LEU A 6 -30.82 21.92 10.55
C LEU A 6 -30.32 21.43 9.19
N ILE A 7 -31.22 21.59 8.27
CA ILE A 7 -31.08 21.56 6.81
C ILE A 7 -30.54 22.93 6.36
N GLY A 8 -29.60 22.93 5.48
CA GLY A 8 -29.15 24.12 4.76
C GLY A 8 -27.93 23.75 3.93
N SER A 9 -27.82 23.91 2.73
CA SER A 9 -28.46 24.62 1.65
C SER A 9 -27.56 24.38 0.43
N ILE A 10 -28.14 23.92 -0.59
CA ILE A 10 -27.58 23.72 -1.94
C ILE A 10 -27.22 25.10 -2.50
N MET A 11 -26.01 25.24 -3.04
CA MET A 11 -25.67 26.33 -3.94
C MET A 11 -25.16 25.76 -5.27
N VAL A 12 -26.07 25.75 -6.22
CA VAL A 12 -25.83 25.54 -7.64
C VAL A 12 -25.26 26.84 -8.20
N PHE A 13 -24.10 26.79 -8.83
CA PHE A 13 -23.63 27.83 -9.73
C PHE A 13 -23.59 27.31 -11.15
N MET A 14 -24.62 27.69 -11.92
CA MET A 14 -24.57 27.72 -13.36
C MET A 14 -23.87 29.00 -13.83
N ALA A 15 -22.90 28.88 -14.72
CA ALA A 15 -22.45 30.00 -15.56
C ALA A 15 -22.28 29.47 -17.00
N THR A 16 -23.20 29.93 -17.82
CA THR A 16 -23.24 29.87 -19.26
C THR A 16 -22.33 30.93 -19.91
N GLY A 17 -21.85 30.65 -21.13
CA GLY A 17 -21.28 31.64 -22.03
C GLY A 17 -20.06 31.10 -22.75
N ALA A 18 -19.86 31.13 -24.02
CA ALA A 18 -20.54 31.61 -25.22
C ALA A 18 -19.63 31.20 -26.39
N LEU A 19 -20.25 30.99 -27.50
CA LEU A 19 -19.69 30.67 -28.81
C LEU A 19 -18.65 31.69 -29.31
N GLY A 20 -17.59 31.18 -29.97
CA GLY A 20 -16.71 31.94 -30.83
C GLY A 20 -16.35 31.17 -32.10
N PHE A 21 -17.11 31.40 -33.14
CA PHE A 21 -16.83 30.99 -34.51
C PHE A 21 -15.69 31.87 -35.08
N GLY A 22 -14.69 31.24 -35.69
CA GLY A 22 -13.65 31.90 -36.45
C GLY A 22 -13.23 31.04 -37.64
N THR A 23 -13.88 31.23 -38.74
CA THR A 23 -13.47 30.78 -40.09
C THR A 23 -12.45 31.75 -40.67
N VAL A 24 -11.51 31.30 -41.47
CA VAL A 24 -10.81 31.87 -42.62
C VAL A 24 -9.50 31.10 -42.82
N ALA A 25 -9.07 30.60 -43.89
CA ALA A 25 -9.16 30.67 -45.28
C ALA A 25 -8.04 29.84 -45.92
N CYS A 26 -8.37 29.30 -47.01
CA CYS A 26 -7.61 28.55 -47.99
C CYS A 26 -6.33 29.24 -48.43
N GLY A 27 -5.21 28.51 -48.56
CA GLY A 27 -4.01 28.95 -49.25
C GLY A 27 -3.27 27.77 -49.85
N LYS A 28 -3.62 27.44 -51.11
CA LYS A 28 -2.84 26.52 -51.95
C LYS A 28 -1.57 27.17 -52.39
N LYS A 29 -0.42 26.50 -52.25
CA LYS A 29 0.72 26.63 -53.17
C LYS A 29 1.50 25.32 -53.19
N GLN A 30 1.60 24.75 -54.37
CA GLN A 30 2.43 23.62 -54.79
C GLN A 30 3.72 24.13 -55.45
N PRO A 31 4.67 23.25 -55.84
CA PRO A 31 6.00 23.09 -55.30
C PRO A 31 7.12 23.57 -56.24
N PRO A 32 8.38 23.38 -55.92
CA PRO A 32 9.32 22.92 -56.96
C PRO A 32 10.22 21.77 -56.51
N LYS A 33 10.19 20.77 -57.35
CA LYS A 33 11.25 19.90 -57.94
C LYS A 33 12.51 19.59 -57.15
N GLU A 34 12.71 18.27 -57.12
CA GLU A 34 13.89 17.47 -56.78
C GLU A 34 15.20 17.91 -57.44
N PRO A 35 16.32 17.42 -56.86
CA PRO A 35 17.13 16.50 -57.65
C PRO A 35 17.42 15.17 -56.93
N MET A 36 17.35 14.10 -57.74
CA MET A 36 17.82 12.76 -57.49
C MET A 36 19.26 12.74 -57.04
N ILE A 37 19.59 12.05 -55.98
CA ILE A 37 20.90 11.45 -55.78
C ILE A 37 20.71 10.01 -55.31
N THR A 38 21.16 9.14 -56.17
CA THR A 38 21.52 7.73 -56.13
C THR A 38 21.63 7.04 -54.81
N GLU A 39 20.99 5.84 -54.83
CA GLU A 39 21.16 4.63 -54.08
C GLU A 39 22.48 4.41 -53.35
N THR A 40 22.40 4.09 -52.06
CA THR A 40 23.10 2.96 -51.50
C THR A 40 22.13 2.15 -50.69
N VAL A 41 21.73 1.02 -51.27
CA VAL A 41 21.00 -0.07 -50.60
C VAL A 41 21.95 -0.64 -49.55
N SER A 42 21.69 -0.34 -48.28
CA SER A 42 22.18 -1.12 -47.17
C SER A 42 20.99 -1.94 -46.71
N ASP A 43 21.00 -3.19 -47.15
CA ASP A 43 20.15 -4.25 -46.67
C ASP A 43 20.47 -4.51 -45.20
N ALA A 44 19.73 -3.83 -44.31
CA ALA A 44 19.59 -4.20 -42.93
C ALA A 44 18.14 -4.69 -42.78
N GLY A 45 18.01 -6.02 -42.84
CA GLY A 45 16.74 -6.71 -42.60
C GLY A 45 16.08 -6.22 -41.30
N PRO A 46 14.78 -6.35 -41.20
CA PRO A 46 14.08 -5.99 -39.96
C PRO A 46 14.62 -6.86 -38.81
N GLU A 47 15.32 -6.24 -37.89
CA GLU A 47 15.58 -6.84 -36.57
C GLU A 47 14.21 -7.23 -36.00
N ASP A 48 14.04 -8.53 -35.84
CA ASP A 48 12.94 -9.16 -35.11
C ASP A 48 12.95 -8.58 -33.67
N ALA A 49 12.31 -7.43 -33.49
CA ALA A 49 11.99 -6.91 -32.18
C ALA A 49 10.97 -7.89 -31.61
N ALA A 50 11.41 -8.76 -30.71
CA ALA A 50 10.54 -9.62 -29.94
C ALA A 50 9.40 -8.76 -29.34
N PRO A 51 8.15 -9.27 -29.35
CA PRO A 51 7.03 -8.54 -28.77
C PRO A 51 7.38 -8.11 -27.34
N PRO A 52 7.06 -6.89 -26.90
CA PRO A 52 7.34 -6.46 -25.53
C PRO A 52 6.72 -7.47 -24.56
N GLU A 53 7.53 -8.01 -23.67
CA GLU A 53 7.06 -8.91 -22.61
C GLU A 53 5.89 -8.24 -21.86
N PRO A 54 4.83 -8.98 -21.54
CA PRO A 54 3.73 -8.42 -20.76
C PRO A 54 4.27 -7.88 -19.43
N PRO A 55 3.78 -6.73 -18.96
CA PRO A 55 4.28 -6.12 -17.73
C PRO A 55 4.17 -7.11 -16.57
N LYS A 56 5.25 -7.34 -15.86
CA LYS A 56 5.27 -8.22 -14.67
C LYS A 56 4.23 -7.73 -13.66
N PRO A 57 3.45 -8.64 -13.07
CA PRO A 57 2.48 -8.24 -12.04
C PRO A 57 3.21 -7.54 -10.89
N LYS A 58 2.64 -6.42 -10.42
CA LYS A 58 3.20 -5.65 -9.30
C LYS A 58 3.29 -6.52 -8.05
N SER A 59 4.41 -6.44 -7.34
CA SER A 59 4.57 -7.07 -6.03
C SER A 59 3.57 -6.51 -5.01
N LEU A 60 3.33 -7.24 -3.92
CA LEU A 60 2.50 -6.73 -2.82
C LEU A 60 3.09 -5.42 -2.24
N TYR A 61 4.42 -5.32 -2.18
CA TYR A 61 5.14 -4.12 -1.75
C TYR A 61 4.77 -2.89 -2.59
N GLU A 62 4.77 -3.03 -3.92
CA GLU A 62 4.37 -1.93 -4.82
C GLU A 62 2.88 -1.59 -4.69
N ARG A 63 2.03 -2.60 -4.52
CA ARG A 63 0.58 -2.43 -4.33
C ARG A 63 0.23 -1.79 -2.98
N LEU A 64 1.04 -2.00 -1.95
CA LEU A 64 0.93 -1.32 -0.65
C LEU A 64 1.44 0.13 -0.66
N GLY A 65 1.97 0.63 -1.80
CA GLY A 65 2.50 1.98 -1.94
C GLY A 65 3.95 2.11 -1.48
N ASN A 66 4.74 1.06 -1.65
CA ASN A 66 6.15 0.99 -1.30
C ASN A 66 6.41 1.26 0.20
N LYS A 67 7.64 1.60 0.56
CA LYS A 67 8.02 1.87 1.96
C LYS A 67 7.21 3.02 2.58
N GLU A 68 6.80 3.99 1.78
CA GLU A 68 6.00 5.12 2.26
C GLU A 68 4.58 4.69 2.67
N GLY A 69 3.90 3.90 1.84
CA GLY A 69 2.59 3.36 2.16
C GLY A 69 2.64 2.44 3.39
N ILE A 70 3.63 1.53 3.43
CA ILE A 70 3.86 0.65 4.60
C ILE A 70 4.10 1.47 5.87
N THR A 71 4.86 2.55 5.79
CA THR A 71 5.12 3.43 6.94
C THR A 71 3.84 4.02 7.51
N LYS A 72 2.94 4.51 6.66
CA LYS A 72 1.64 5.05 7.09
C LYS A 72 0.76 3.98 7.74
N VAL A 73 0.74 2.78 7.18
CA VAL A 73 0.01 1.64 7.76
C VAL A 73 0.58 1.27 9.13
N VAL A 74 1.91 1.19 9.27
CA VAL A 74 2.57 0.86 10.55
C VAL A 74 2.30 1.92 11.60
N ASP A 75 2.30 3.20 11.25
CA ASP A 75 1.99 4.30 12.20
C ASP A 75 0.54 4.20 12.72
N ALA A 76 -0.41 3.96 11.82
CA ALA A 76 -1.80 3.72 12.20
C ALA A 76 -1.95 2.43 13.03
N PHE A 77 -1.24 1.37 12.67
CA PHE A 77 -1.25 0.11 13.39
C PHE A 77 -0.74 0.27 14.84
N ILE A 78 0.38 0.93 15.06
CA ILE A 78 0.92 1.19 16.40
C ILE A 78 -0.08 2.02 17.23
N LYS A 79 -0.69 3.05 16.64
CA LYS A 79 -1.74 3.83 17.28
C LYS A 79 -2.91 2.95 17.72
N ASN A 80 -3.36 2.04 16.85
CA ASN A 80 -4.46 1.12 17.14
C ASN A 80 -4.09 0.11 18.23
N LEU A 81 -2.84 -0.40 18.26
CA LEU A 81 -2.35 -1.28 19.32
C LEU A 81 -2.35 -0.59 20.69
N VAL A 82 -1.84 0.64 20.76
CA VAL A 82 -1.80 1.41 22.01
C VAL A 82 -3.20 1.78 22.51
N GLY A 83 -4.16 1.95 21.60
CA GLY A 83 -5.57 2.21 21.92
C GLY A 83 -6.39 0.97 22.28
N ASN A 84 -5.91 -0.23 21.98
CA ASN A 84 -6.68 -1.47 22.14
C ASN A 84 -6.60 -2.02 23.58
N ASP A 85 -7.75 -2.21 24.24
CA ASP A 85 -7.83 -2.61 25.65
C ASP A 85 -7.17 -3.96 25.97
N ILE A 86 -7.08 -4.86 25.00
CA ILE A 86 -6.51 -6.21 25.18
C ILE A 86 -4.97 -6.13 25.20
N VAL A 87 -4.37 -5.36 24.27
CA VAL A 87 -2.92 -5.36 24.07
C VAL A 87 -2.21 -4.12 24.58
N LYS A 88 -2.90 -3.01 24.87
CA LYS A 88 -2.30 -1.71 25.27
C LYS A 88 -1.33 -1.81 26.44
N LYS A 89 -1.59 -2.73 27.39
CA LYS A 89 -0.73 -2.93 28.59
C LYS A 89 0.70 -3.37 28.22
N ARG A 90 0.87 -4.02 27.07
CA ARG A 90 2.17 -4.46 26.55
C ARG A 90 3.05 -3.28 26.14
N PHE A 91 2.40 -2.19 25.69
CA PHE A 91 3.06 -0.98 25.17
C PHE A 91 3.23 0.11 26.24
N ALA A 92 2.43 0.09 27.30
CA ALA A 92 2.34 1.15 28.29
C ALA A 92 3.69 1.48 29.01
N LYS A 93 4.64 0.55 29.04
CA LYS A 93 5.94 0.71 29.70
C LYS A 93 7.11 0.83 28.71
N LEU A 94 6.83 0.93 27.41
CA LEU A 94 7.89 1.08 26.43
C LEU A 94 8.41 2.53 26.41
N SER A 95 9.72 2.69 26.43
CA SER A 95 10.33 3.99 26.18
C SER A 95 10.14 4.40 24.70
N LYS A 96 10.31 5.69 24.41
CA LYS A 96 10.18 6.22 23.04
C LYS A 96 11.11 5.50 22.06
N GLU A 97 12.36 5.25 22.49
CA GLU A 97 13.38 4.55 21.69
C GLU A 97 12.97 3.11 21.37
N LYS A 98 12.32 2.42 22.33
CA LYS A 98 11.80 1.06 22.10
C LYS A 98 10.62 1.05 21.14
N VAL A 99 9.74 2.04 21.24
CA VAL A 99 8.62 2.20 20.29
C VAL A 99 9.13 2.50 18.88
N GLU A 100 10.12 3.38 18.76
CA GLU A 100 10.73 3.71 17.46
C GLU A 100 11.44 2.49 16.84
N LYS A 101 12.21 1.75 17.64
CA LYS A 101 12.83 0.50 17.19
C LYS A 101 11.79 -0.53 16.75
N PHE A 102 10.70 -0.68 17.49
CA PHE A 102 9.59 -1.55 17.15
C PHE A 102 8.95 -1.12 15.82
N ARG A 103 8.69 0.18 15.66
CA ARG A 103 8.18 0.78 14.44
C ARG A 103 9.06 0.46 13.23
N ASN A 104 10.36 0.71 13.34
CA ASN A 104 11.28 0.48 12.23
C ASN A 104 11.37 -1.01 11.87
N ASN A 105 11.43 -1.88 12.87
CA ASN A 105 11.42 -3.33 12.65
C ASN A 105 10.13 -3.79 11.92
N LEU A 106 8.96 -3.24 12.27
CA LEU A 106 7.70 -3.57 11.58
C LEU A 106 7.72 -3.11 10.13
N ILE A 107 8.22 -1.90 9.85
CA ILE A 107 8.32 -1.38 8.49
C ILE A 107 9.22 -2.28 7.65
N ASP A 108 10.41 -2.62 8.14
CA ASP A 108 11.36 -3.44 7.41
C ASP A 108 10.86 -4.89 7.24
N GLN A 109 10.17 -5.43 8.23
CA GLN A 109 9.56 -6.75 8.15
C GLN A 109 8.44 -6.80 7.10
N ILE A 110 7.47 -5.89 7.18
CA ILE A 110 6.37 -5.85 6.20
C ILE A 110 6.91 -5.59 4.80
N CYS A 111 7.90 -4.71 4.65
CA CYS A 111 8.56 -4.47 3.37
C CYS A 111 9.14 -5.77 2.80
N LYS A 112 9.92 -6.50 3.59
CA LYS A 112 10.52 -7.78 3.17
C LYS A 112 9.47 -8.83 2.82
N GLU A 113 8.49 -9.04 3.70
CA GLU A 113 7.43 -10.04 3.50
C GLU A 113 6.52 -9.74 2.30
N SER A 114 6.41 -8.47 1.92
CA SER A 114 5.64 -8.04 0.75
C SER A 114 6.44 -8.03 -0.56
N GLY A 115 7.72 -8.44 -0.53
CA GLY A 115 8.57 -8.53 -1.73
C GLY A 115 9.30 -7.23 -2.05
N GLY A 116 9.49 -6.34 -1.07
CA GLY A 116 10.36 -5.18 -1.16
C GLY A 116 11.82 -5.53 -0.87
N ASP A 117 12.74 -4.70 -1.37
CA ASP A 117 14.18 -4.82 -1.16
C ASP A 117 14.59 -4.19 0.19
N CYS A 118 14.06 -4.73 1.29
CA CYS A 118 14.38 -4.30 2.65
C CYS A 118 15.08 -5.40 3.42
N GLU A 119 16.08 -5.02 4.22
CA GLU A 119 16.76 -5.93 5.12
C GLU A 119 16.10 -5.86 6.51
N TYR A 120 15.51 -6.98 6.94
CA TYR A 120 15.02 -7.11 8.31
C TYR A 120 16.13 -7.59 9.22
N THR A 121 16.62 -6.72 10.10
CA THR A 121 17.71 -7.01 11.06
C THR A 121 17.19 -7.28 12.47
N GLY A 122 15.87 -7.36 12.65
CA GLY A 122 15.24 -7.68 13.93
C GLY A 122 15.42 -9.15 14.33
N LYS A 123 14.93 -9.48 15.53
CA LYS A 123 14.87 -10.86 16.00
C LYS A 123 13.83 -11.66 15.22
N THR A 124 13.99 -12.99 15.18
CA THR A 124 12.91 -13.88 14.70
C THR A 124 11.64 -13.66 15.54
N MET A 125 10.47 -13.96 14.98
CA MET A 125 9.19 -13.81 15.71
C MET A 125 9.18 -14.62 16.99
N LYS A 126 9.70 -15.83 16.95
CA LYS A 126 9.86 -16.70 18.11
C LYS A 126 10.73 -16.07 19.21
N ASP A 127 11.90 -15.54 18.86
CA ASP A 127 12.81 -14.95 19.83
C ASP A 127 12.34 -13.59 20.36
N ALA A 128 11.63 -12.82 19.51
CA ALA A 128 11.08 -11.53 19.89
C ALA A 128 9.94 -11.66 20.92
N HIS A 129 9.15 -12.74 20.83
CA HIS A 129 7.97 -12.96 21.67
C HIS A 129 8.17 -14.01 22.77
N LYS A 130 9.35 -14.65 22.82
CA LYS A 130 9.67 -15.69 23.81
C LYS A 130 9.49 -15.21 25.24
N GLY A 131 8.69 -15.95 26.00
CA GLY A 131 8.41 -15.66 27.40
C GLY A 131 7.37 -14.56 27.65
N MET A 132 6.84 -13.94 26.58
CA MET A 132 5.80 -12.91 26.71
C MET A 132 4.44 -13.49 27.04
N LYS A 133 4.24 -14.81 26.92
CA LYS A 133 2.98 -15.50 27.17
C LYS A 133 1.81 -14.89 26.40
N ILE A 134 2.06 -14.61 25.11
CA ILE A 134 1.03 -14.06 24.22
C ILE A 134 -0.11 -15.06 24.08
N THR A 135 -1.31 -14.58 24.27
CA THR A 135 -2.54 -15.37 24.15
C THR A 135 -3.13 -15.27 22.73
N GLU A 136 -4.00 -16.21 22.39
CA GLU A 136 -4.73 -16.14 21.12
C GLU A 136 -5.65 -14.89 21.02
N ALA A 137 -6.20 -14.43 22.16
CA ALA A 137 -6.99 -13.19 22.18
C ALA A 137 -6.15 -11.97 21.84
N GLU A 138 -4.90 -11.89 22.34
CA GLU A 138 -3.97 -10.80 21.99
C GLU A 138 -3.54 -10.87 20.53
N TRP A 139 -3.32 -12.07 20.00
CA TRP A 139 -3.04 -12.25 18.58
C TRP A 139 -4.20 -11.73 17.72
N ASN A 140 -5.42 -12.16 18.00
CA ASN A 140 -6.61 -11.76 17.24
C ASN A 140 -6.83 -10.23 17.35
N ALA A 141 -6.62 -9.64 18.51
CA ALA A 141 -6.70 -8.20 18.70
C ALA A 141 -5.63 -7.46 17.88
N THR A 142 -4.42 -8.02 17.77
CA THR A 142 -3.34 -7.47 16.95
C THR A 142 -3.67 -7.52 15.46
N VAL A 143 -4.19 -8.66 14.97
CA VAL A 143 -4.64 -8.78 13.57
C VAL A 143 -5.78 -7.81 13.27
N SER A 144 -6.74 -7.65 14.19
CA SER A 144 -7.82 -6.68 14.04
C SER A 144 -7.31 -5.23 13.99
N ALA A 145 -6.31 -4.90 14.80
CA ALA A 145 -5.68 -3.59 14.79
C ALA A 145 -4.93 -3.32 13.47
N LEU A 146 -4.28 -4.35 12.90
CA LEU A 146 -3.64 -4.26 11.58
C LEU A 146 -4.68 -4.01 10.49
N LYS A 147 -5.78 -4.79 10.50
CA LYS A 147 -6.85 -4.60 9.53
C LYS A 147 -7.43 -3.19 9.59
N ALA A 148 -7.72 -2.68 10.79
CA ALA A 148 -8.19 -1.31 10.97
C ALA A 148 -7.19 -0.27 10.42
N ALA A 149 -5.89 -0.49 10.60
CA ALA A 149 -4.85 0.39 10.06
C ALA A 149 -4.82 0.38 8.52
N LEU A 150 -5.03 -0.77 7.90
CA LEU A 150 -5.13 -0.92 6.45
C LEU A 150 -6.38 -0.20 5.91
N ASP A 151 -7.52 -0.33 6.60
CA ASP A 151 -8.77 0.37 6.27
C ASP A 151 -8.61 1.89 6.39
N GLU A 152 -7.98 2.40 7.47
CA GLU A 152 -7.68 3.83 7.69
C GLU A 152 -6.82 4.40 6.52
N ASN A 153 -5.91 3.60 5.98
CA ASN A 153 -5.04 3.98 4.86
C ASN A 153 -5.63 3.66 3.48
N LYS A 154 -6.89 3.20 3.42
CA LYS A 154 -7.61 2.88 2.17
C LYS A 154 -6.88 1.83 1.30
N VAL A 155 -6.19 0.89 1.93
CA VAL A 155 -5.58 -0.24 1.26
C VAL A 155 -6.67 -1.14 0.70
N GLY A 156 -6.52 -1.61 -0.54
CA GLY A 156 -7.51 -2.48 -1.20
C GLY A 156 -7.69 -3.81 -0.46
N GLU A 157 -8.87 -4.43 -0.57
CA GLU A 157 -9.19 -5.68 0.13
C GLU A 157 -8.26 -6.83 -0.26
N ASN A 158 -7.86 -6.90 -1.53
CA ASN A 158 -6.91 -7.91 -2.00
C ASN A 158 -5.54 -7.76 -1.32
N GLU A 159 -5.02 -6.53 -1.25
CA GLU A 159 -3.75 -6.22 -0.57
C GLU A 159 -3.81 -6.51 0.92
N GLN A 160 -4.95 -6.20 1.56
CA GLN A 160 -5.18 -6.54 2.97
C GLN A 160 -5.13 -8.06 3.19
N ASN A 161 -5.84 -8.82 2.36
CA ASN A 161 -5.88 -10.28 2.45
C ASN A 161 -4.50 -10.89 2.20
N ASP A 162 -3.77 -10.40 1.20
CA ASP A 162 -2.41 -10.86 0.89
C ASP A 162 -1.46 -10.59 2.06
N LEU A 163 -1.51 -9.39 2.67
CA LEU A 163 -0.67 -9.05 3.81
C LEU A 163 -1.03 -9.88 5.06
N ILE A 164 -2.31 -10.05 5.34
CA ILE A 164 -2.77 -10.88 6.47
C ILE A 164 -2.33 -12.34 6.26
N ALA A 165 -2.43 -12.86 5.03
CA ALA A 165 -1.96 -14.20 4.70
C ALA A 165 -0.44 -14.36 4.88
N ALA A 166 0.34 -13.33 4.56
CA ALA A 166 1.80 -13.34 4.75
C ALA A 166 2.20 -13.38 6.24
N VAL A 167 1.44 -12.72 7.12
CA VAL A 167 1.74 -12.69 8.56
C VAL A 167 1.09 -13.83 9.35
N ALA A 168 0.07 -14.50 8.80
CA ALA A 168 -0.66 -15.57 9.48
C ALA A 168 0.22 -16.74 9.98
N PRO A 169 1.24 -17.22 9.24
CA PRO A 169 2.14 -18.27 9.71
C PRO A 169 2.93 -17.91 10.97
N MET A 170 3.13 -16.62 11.24
CA MET A 170 3.86 -16.14 12.42
C MET A 170 3.10 -16.42 13.73
N LYS A 171 1.81 -16.75 13.66
CA LYS A 171 0.97 -17.04 14.83
C LYS A 171 1.59 -18.12 15.72
N ASP A 172 2.09 -19.19 15.15
CA ASP A 172 2.62 -20.32 15.89
C ASP A 172 3.92 -19.98 16.65
N ASP A 173 4.69 -19.04 16.13
CA ASP A 173 5.90 -18.53 16.79
C ASP A 173 5.62 -17.48 17.89
N ILE A 174 4.47 -16.82 17.80
CA ILE A 174 4.10 -15.69 18.68
C ILE A 174 3.20 -16.12 19.82
N VAL A 175 2.22 -17.01 19.56
CA VAL A 175 1.22 -17.43 20.55
C VAL A 175 1.78 -18.54 21.43
N GLU A 176 2.11 -18.20 22.67
CA GLU A 176 2.62 -19.18 23.66
C GLU A 176 1.50 -19.82 24.50
N VAL A 177 0.37 -19.11 24.70
CA VAL A 177 -0.75 -19.59 25.50
C VAL A 177 -1.90 -19.99 24.56
N LYS A 178 -2.00 -21.29 24.27
CA LYS A 178 -3.11 -21.85 23.50
C LYS A 178 -4.34 -22.04 24.39
N PRO A 179 -5.55 -21.81 23.87
CA PRO A 179 -6.77 -22.09 24.64
C PRO A 179 -6.79 -23.57 25.06
N LYS A 180 -7.17 -23.84 26.32
CA LYS A 180 -7.39 -25.21 26.75
C LYS A 180 -8.54 -25.79 25.91
N ALA A 181 -8.29 -26.89 25.24
CA ALA A 181 -9.35 -27.62 24.55
C ALA A 181 -10.48 -27.88 25.56
N LYS A 182 -11.70 -27.42 25.27
CA LYS A 182 -12.88 -27.82 26.07
C LYS A 182 -13.05 -29.31 25.88
N LYS A 183 -12.86 -30.07 26.97
CA LYS A 183 -13.23 -31.47 27.03
C LYS A 183 -14.75 -31.60 27.03
#